data_73296526d812ee479587cb15e43ec867
#
_entry.id   73296526d812ee479587cb15e43ec867
#
_cell.length_a   1.000
_cell.length_b   1.000
_cell.length_c   1.000
_cell.angle_alpha   90.00
_cell.angle_beta   90.00
_cell.angle_gamma   90.00
#
_symmetry.space_group_name_H-M   'P 1'
#
loop_
_entity.id
_entity.type
_entity.pdbx_description
1 polymer ?
#
loop_
_entity_poly.entity_id
_entity_poly.type
_entity_poly.pdbx_seq_one_letter_code
_entity_poly.pdbx_strand_id
1 'polypeptide(L)'
;MPELFSSMPSSPQIHVQYLAPGHELITPEQFHASNPENITGMLAKMSPTIAVKWGHHASLIEAKNMLYVAENTSIPVPKLYAAYAYGPIDRDLNDHATVYDVYIFMEFIEGEDLRKSWDKRTSTEKQAISADLKKHMDELRSLPPAPYIGSVDEGPVTDNMLEWSTSCRGPFKNVGDFNTTIIDAFIAKSKGQVGPYIRGMVNAHKHGIVFTHGDLRPDNIIVKDGRVAAVIDWEMSGWYPEYWEFAKAFYIEWFVNDWGS
;
A
#
# COMPACT_ATOMS: atom_id res chain seq x y z
N MET A 1 37.04 -18.12 -3.46
CA MET A 1 36.81 -16.93 -4.28
C MET A 1 36.50 -15.75 -3.40
N PRO A 2 37.42 -14.84 -3.19
CA PRO A 2 37.15 -13.58 -2.56
C PRO A 2 37.16 -12.52 -3.70
N GLU A 3 36.13 -11.72 -3.83
CA GLU A 3 36.10 -10.43 -4.56
C GLU A 3 34.71 -10.18 -5.13
N LEU A 4 33.75 -9.89 -4.22
CA LEU A 4 32.49 -9.22 -4.58
C LEU A 4 32.00 -8.32 -3.43
N PHE A 5 32.92 -7.76 -2.65
CA PHE A 5 32.65 -6.58 -1.84
C PHE A 5 33.20 -5.38 -2.60
N SER A 6 32.53 -5.00 -3.70
CA SER A 6 32.74 -3.66 -4.24
C SER A 6 32.28 -2.68 -3.15
N SER A 7 33.17 -1.78 -2.76
CA SER A 7 33.02 -0.80 -1.70
C SER A 7 31.65 -0.16 -1.74
N MET A 8 30.87 -0.29 -0.66
CA MET A 8 29.69 0.58 -0.45
C MET A 8 30.15 2.04 -0.59
N PRO A 9 29.38 2.89 -1.25
CA PRO A 9 29.72 4.31 -1.35
C PRO A 9 29.94 4.87 0.05
N SER A 10 30.97 5.68 0.21
CA SER A 10 31.44 6.19 1.50
C SER A 10 30.49 7.19 2.17
N SER A 11 29.41 7.58 1.50
CA SER A 11 28.36 8.48 2.03
C SER A 11 26.99 8.15 1.41
N PRO A 12 25.89 8.32 2.17
CA PRO A 12 24.53 8.16 1.65
C PRO A 12 24.26 9.07 0.45
N GLN A 13 23.50 8.55 -0.52
CA GLN A 13 23.09 9.27 -1.72
C GLN A 13 21.57 9.19 -1.90
N ILE A 14 21.02 10.17 -2.62
CA ILE A 14 19.61 10.18 -3.00
C ILE A 14 19.46 9.50 -4.37
N HIS A 15 18.62 8.48 -4.42
CA HIS A 15 18.23 7.75 -5.62
C HIS A 15 16.79 8.12 -5.99
N VAL A 16 16.63 9.13 -6.83
CA VAL A 16 15.32 9.68 -7.23
C VAL A 16 14.59 8.67 -8.11
N GLN A 17 13.36 8.31 -7.71
CA GLN A 17 12.45 7.52 -8.53
C GLN A 17 11.44 8.42 -9.26
N TYR A 18 10.95 9.46 -8.59
CA TYR A 18 10.01 10.40 -9.15
C TYR A 18 10.26 11.81 -8.62
N LEU A 19 10.11 12.78 -9.49
CA LEU A 19 10.07 14.21 -9.15
C LEU A 19 9.06 14.88 -10.07
N ALA A 20 8.04 15.49 -9.50
CA ALA A 20 6.99 16.15 -10.25
C ALA A 20 7.54 17.38 -11.00
N PRO A 21 7.09 17.66 -12.23
CA PRO A 21 7.51 18.83 -12.98
C PRO A 21 7.31 20.13 -12.19
N GLY A 22 8.33 20.98 -12.14
CA GLY A 22 8.30 22.25 -11.43
C GLY A 22 8.47 22.17 -9.92
N HIS A 23 8.73 21.00 -9.36
CA HIS A 23 9.06 20.81 -7.95
C HIS A 23 10.59 20.66 -7.76
N GLU A 24 11.07 21.18 -6.64
CA GLU A 24 12.45 20.99 -6.20
C GLU A 24 12.54 19.74 -5.31
N LEU A 25 13.68 19.05 -5.40
CA LEU A 25 13.95 17.91 -4.54
C LEU A 25 14.30 18.41 -3.13
N ILE A 26 13.52 18.01 -2.14
CA ILE A 26 13.79 18.27 -0.73
C ILE A 26 14.67 17.14 -0.21
N THR A 27 15.85 17.46 0.33
CA THR A 27 16.76 16.46 0.90
C THR A 27 16.29 15.99 2.28
N PRO A 28 16.79 14.84 2.78
CA PRO A 28 16.51 14.38 4.14
C PRO A 28 16.85 15.44 5.20
N GLU A 29 17.98 16.14 5.04
CA GLU A 29 18.41 17.17 5.97
C GLU A 29 17.45 18.37 5.98
N GLN A 30 16.99 18.80 4.81
CA GLN A 30 16.02 19.89 4.68
C GLN A 30 14.66 19.49 5.28
N PHE A 31 14.21 18.24 5.05
CA PHE A 31 13.00 17.72 5.65
C PHE A 31 13.08 17.73 7.18
N HIS A 32 14.12 17.17 7.77
CA HIS A 32 14.28 17.12 9.22
C HIS A 32 14.50 18.52 9.83
N ALA A 33 15.19 19.42 9.14
CA ALA A 33 15.39 20.80 9.59
C ALA A 33 14.09 21.63 9.57
N SER A 34 13.07 21.22 8.80
CA SER A 34 11.77 21.90 8.77
C SER A 34 10.92 21.66 10.04
N ASN A 35 11.37 20.79 10.96
CA ASN A 35 10.62 20.37 12.16
C ASN A 35 9.18 19.95 11.83
N PRO A 36 8.99 18.92 10.99
CA PRO A 36 7.67 18.53 10.54
C PRO A 36 6.82 18.01 11.71
N GLU A 37 5.52 18.31 11.66
CA GLU A 37 4.55 17.80 12.63
C GLU A 37 4.38 16.29 12.42
N ASN A 38 4.73 15.48 13.41
CA ASN A 38 4.56 14.03 13.34
C ASN A 38 3.07 13.67 13.49
N ILE A 39 2.52 12.99 12.47
CA ILE A 39 1.14 12.47 12.48
C ILE A 39 1.14 11.03 13.02
N THR A 40 2.03 10.19 12.49
CA THR A 40 2.31 8.82 12.97
C THR A 40 3.81 8.57 12.80
N GLY A 41 4.35 7.51 13.39
CA GLY A 41 5.80 7.24 13.42
C GLY A 41 6.54 7.39 12.07
N MET A 42 5.85 7.24 10.94
CA MET A 42 6.45 7.35 9.58
C MET A 42 5.73 8.35 8.67
N LEU A 43 4.76 9.10 9.18
CA LEU A 43 4.02 10.11 8.43
C LEU A 43 4.10 11.44 9.17
N ALA A 44 4.55 12.46 8.49
CA ALA A 44 4.66 13.81 9.04
C ALA A 44 4.04 14.84 8.10
N LYS A 45 3.45 15.89 8.67
CA LYS A 45 3.00 17.07 7.95
C LYS A 45 4.15 18.07 7.92
N MET A 46 4.72 18.28 6.76
CA MET A 46 5.83 19.20 6.55
C MET A 46 5.35 20.65 6.38
N SER A 47 4.18 20.82 5.75
CA SER A 47 3.55 22.11 5.51
C SER A 47 2.03 21.97 5.49
N PRO A 48 1.25 23.05 5.38
CA PRO A 48 -0.20 22.95 5.22
C PRO A 48 -0.66 22.09 4.05
N THR A 49 0.19 21.92 3.03
CA THR A 49 -0.15 21.21 1.78
C THR A 49 0.72 20.00 1.49
N ILE A 50 1.73 19.70 2.32
CA ILE A 50 2.69 18.61 2.06
C ILE A 50 2.72 17.66 3.25
N ALA A 51 2.44 16.38 2.99
CA ALA A 51 2.72 15.25 3.85
C ALA A 51 3.94 14.48 3.34
N VAL A 52 4.69 13.89 4.26
CA VAL A 52 5.87 13.06 3.94
C VAL A 52 5.77 11.74 4.67
N LYS A 53 5.70 10.64 3.92
CA LYS A 53 5.89 9.29 4.47
C LYS A 53 7.38 8.95 4.31
N TRP A 54 8.02 8.53 5.40
CA TRP A 54 9.48 8.36 5.39
C TRP A 54 9.97 7.23 6.29
N GLY A 55 11.18 6.76 6.02
CA GLY A 55 11.90 5.78 6.83
C GLY A 55 12.10 4.43 6.12
N HIS A 56 12.64 3.48 6.86
CA HIS A 56 13.04 2.16 6.33
C HIS A 56 11.85 1.21 6.07
N HIS A 57 10.67 1.49 6.61
CA HIS A 57 9.44 0.73 6.32
C HIS A 57 8.63 1.35 5.18
N ALA A 58 8.89 2.59 4.78
CA ALA A 58 8.25 3.17 3.61
C ALA A 58 8.74 2.47 2.34
N SER A 59 7.86 2.33 1.35
CA SER A 59 8.16 1.61 0.12
C SER A 59 7.95 2.46 -1.11
N LEU A 60 8.93 2.46 -2.03
CA LEU A 60 8.79 3.16 -3.31
C LEU A 60 7.67 2.58 -4.20
N ILE A 61 7.21 1.35 -3.92
CA ILE A 61 6.06 0.78 -4.64
C ILE A 61 4.77 1.57 -4.38
N GLU A 62 4.61 2.16 -3.19
CA GLU A 62 3.48 3.04 -2.90
C GLU A 62 3.43 4.22 -3.86
N ALA A 63 4.55 4.89 -4.08
CA ALA A 63 4.63 6.01 -5.02
C ALA A 63 4.29 5.59 -6.46
N LYS A 64 4.72 4.41 -6.90
CA LYS A 64 4.37 3.84 -8.22
C LYS A 64 2.88 3.55 -8.33
N ASN A 65 2.30 2.94 -7.30
CA ASN A 65 0.87 2.64 -7.24
C ASN A 65 0.03 3.92 -7.27
N MET A 66 0.42 4.94 -6.48
CA MET A 66 -0.25 6.25 -6.48
C MET A 66 -0.25 6.88 -7.87
N LEU A 67 0.89 6.90 -8.56
CA LEU A 67 0.99 7.41 -9.93
C LEU A 67 0.10 6.61 -10.88
N TYR A 68 0.18 5.28 -10.84
CA TYR A 68 -0.59 4.41 -11.72
C TYR A 68 -2.11 4.66 -11.57
N VAL A 69 -2.60 4.73 -10.34
CA VAL A 69 -4.01 4.99 -10.06
C VAL A 69 -4.42 6.41 -10.48
N ALA A 70 -3.61 7.42 -10.17
CA ALA A 70 -3.89 8.81 -10.55
C ALA A 70 -3.91 9.03 -12.07
N GLU A 71 -3.09 8.30 -12.84
CA GLU A 71 -3.02 8.41 -14.29
C GLU A 71 -4.14 7.64 -15.03
N ASN A 72 -4.69 6.59 -14.41
CA ASN A 72 -5.61 5.66 -15.06
C ASN A 72 -7.03 5.69 -14.50
N THR A 73 -7.28 6.45 -13.44
CA THR A 73 -8.60 6.52 -12.76
C THR A 73 -8.96 7.95 -12.34
N SER A 74 -10.21 8.15 -11.93
CA SER A 74 -10.66 9.39 -11.27
C SER A 74 -10.68 9.29 -9.74
N ILE A 75 -10.11 8.23 -9.18
CA ILE A 75 -10.04 8.02 -7.73
C ILE A 75 -9.19 9.13 -7.11
N PRO A 76 -9.66 9.79 -6.05
CA PRO A 76 -8.89 10.82 -5.39
C PRO A 76 -7.71 10.20 -4.63
N VAL A 77 -6.52 10.33 -5.20
CA VAL A 77 -5.24 9.92 -4.63
C VAL A 77 -4.44 11.18 -4.32
N PRO A 78 -3.73 11.28 -3.19
CA PRO A 78 -2.86 12.42 -2.92
C PRO A 78 -1.87 12.65 -4.07
N LYS A 79 -1.74 13.90 -4.53
CA LYS A 79 -0.80 14.23 -5.59
C LYS A 79 0.62 13.93 -5.12
N LEU A 80 1.37 13.16 -5.90
CA LEU A 80 2.77 12.87 -5.62
C LEU A 80 3.66 14.03 -6.07
N TYR A 81 4.58 14.49 -5.23
CA TYR A 81 5.55 15.54 -5.52
C TYR A 81 6.95 15.00 -5.75
N ALA A 82 7.41 14.08 -4.89
CA ALA A 82 8.69 13.41 -5.06
C ALA A 82 8.69 12.04 -4.34
N ALA A 83 9.46 11.10 -4.86
CA ALA A 83 9.76 9.84 -4.21
C ALA A 83 11.20 9.42 -4.49
N TYR A 84 11.95 9.04 -3.45
CA TYR A 84 13.32 8.62 -3.58
C TYR A 84 13.75 7.69 -2.45
N ALA A 85 14.81 6.91 -2.69
CA ALA A 85 15.55 6.22 -1.64
C ALA A 85 16.80 7.02 -1.27
N TYR A 86 17.15 7.00 0.02
CA TYR A 86 18.35 7.64 0.57
C TYR A 86 19.20 6.61 1.30
N GLY A 87 20.43 6.45 0.92
CA GLY A 87 21.35 5.50 1.50
C GLY A 87 22.56 5.19 0.59
N PRO A 88 23.39 4.21 0.95
CA PRO A 88 23.28 3.36 2.13
C PRO A 88 23.55 4.12 3.43
N ILE A 89 22.77 3.81 4.47
CA ILE A 89 22.95 4.32 5.83
C ILE A 89 23.60 3.21 6.65
N ASP A 90 24.60 3.55 7.42
CA ASP A 90 25.25 2.61 8.36
C ASP A 90 24.30 2.30 9.52
N ARG A 91 23.70 1.11 9.51
CA ARG A 91 22.75 0.63 10.50
C ARG A 91 22.74 -0.89 10.59
N ASP A 92 22.30 -1.43 11.73
CA ASP A 92 22.14 -2.88 11.90
C ASP A 92 20.94 -3.39 11.07
N LEU A 93 21.20 -4.32 10.16
CA LEU A 93 20.19 -4.94 9.31
C LEU A 93 19.25 -5.88 10.07
N ASN A 94 19.64 -6.36 11.26
CA ASN A 94 18.73 -7.15 12.09
C ASN A 94 17.58 -6.29 12.64
N ASP A 95 17.84 -5.00 12.87
CA ASP A 95 16.85 -4.08 13.40
C ASP A 95 16.04 -3.36 12.28
N HIS A 96 16.65 -3.17 11.11
CA HIS A 96 16.12 -2.29 10.07
C HIS A 96 15.79 -2.95 8.73
N ALA A 97 16.20 -4.20 8.50
CA ALA A 97 16.02 -4.97 7.26
C ALA A 97 16.57 -4.32 5.97
N THR A 98 16.91 -3.04 5.96
CA THR A 98 17.45 -2.30 4.81
C THR A 98 18.41 -1.19 5.24
N VAL A 99 19.37 -0.88 4.39
CA VAL A 99 20.29 0.27 4.55
C VAL A 99 19.77 1.56 3.89
N TYR A 100 18.53 1.55 3.40
CA TYR A 100 17.93 2.72 2.77
C TYR A 100 16.71 3.20 3.54
N ASP A 101 16.55 4.52 3.63
CA ASP A 101 15.28 5.16 3.94
C ASP A 101 14.60 5.60 2.65
N VAL A 102 13.29 5.46 2.60
CA VAL A 102 12.45 5.97 1.52
C VAL A 102 11.80 7.26 1.98
N TYR A 103 11.64 8.22 1.07
CA TYR A 103 10.92 9.47 1.29
C TYR A 103 9.90 9.64 0.18
N ILE A 104 8.63 9.82 0.56
CA ILE A 104 7.50 10.06 -0.35
C ILE A 104 6.85 11.38 0.06
N PHE A 105 7.06 12.41 -0.75
CA PHE A 105 6.45 13.72 -0.60
C PHE A 105 5.17 13.77 -1.41
N MET A 106 4.06 14.02 -0.73
CA MET A 106 2.74 14.00 -1.34
C MET A 106 1.85 15.12 -0.79
N GLU A 107 0.73 15.34 -1.42
CA GLU A 107 -0.28 16.27 -0.97
C GLU A 107 -0.80 15.89 0.41
N PHE A 108 -0.85 16.88 1.31
CA PHE A 108 -1.57 16.73 2.56
C PHE A 108 -3.06 16.96 2.32
N ILE A 109 -3.86 15.91 2.48
CA ILE A 109 -5.30 15.98 2.29
C ILE A 109 -5.96 16.43 3.58
N GLU A 110 -6.64 17.56 3.53
CA GLU A 110 -7.47 18.04 4.65
C GLU A 110 -8.74 17.20 4.75
N GLY A 111 -9.06 16.77 5.96
CA GLY A 111 -10.24 15.97 6.24
C GLY A 111 -10.09 15.17 7.51
N GLU A 112 -11.04 14.29 7.73
CA GLU A 112 -11.03 13.35 8.85
C GLU A 112 -10.84 11.92 8.32
N ASP A 113 -10.04 11.15 9.01
CA ASP A 113 -9.95 9.71 8.88
C ASP A 113 -11.35 9.10 9.17
N LEU A 114 -11.81 8.27 8.26
CA LEU A 114 -13.17 7.73 8.32
C LEU A 114 -13.39 6.87 9.57
N ARG A 115 -12.37 6.15 10.06
CA ARG A 115 -12.48 5.37 11.30
C ARG A 115 -12.88 6.25 12.48
N LYS A 116 -12.24 7.41 12.63
CA LYS A 116 -12.50 8.35 13.74
C LYS A 116 -13.84 9.07 13.61
N SER A 117 -14.37 9.16 12.39
CA SER A 117 -15.56 9.95 12.11
C SER A 117 -16.81 9.14 11.77
N TRP A 118 -16.69 7.82 11.49
CA TRP A 118 -17.80 6.98 11.01
C TRP A 118 -19.03 7.01 11.91
N ASP A 119 -18.85 6.81 13.23
CA ASP A 119 -19.96 6.74 14.18
C ASP A 119 -20.69 8.09 14.36
N LYS A 120 -20.03 9.19 14.02
CA LYS A 120 -20.58 10.54 14.08
C LYS A 120 -21.34 10.94 12.82
N ARG A 121 -21.22 10.16 11.73
CA ARG A 121 -21.84 10.46 10.45
C ARG A 121 -23.32 10.13 10.44
N THR A 122 -24.09 10.98 9.77
CA THR A 122 -25.50 10.71 9.50
C THR A 122 -25.66 9.56 8.51
N SER A 123 -26.83 8.92 8.50
CA SER A 123 -27.12 7.86 7.52
C SER A 123 -26.97 8.34 6.08
N THR A 124 -27.30 9.58 5.79
CA THR A 124 -27.15 10.19 4.45
C THR A 124 -25.68 10.31 4.07
N GLU A 125 -24.81 10.77 4.98
CA GLU A 125 -23.36 10.85 4.74
C GLU A 125 -22.75 9.44 4.57
N LYS A 126 -23.12 8.48 5.41
CA LYS A 126 -22.68 7.08 5.26
C LYS A 126 -23.05 6.51 3.90
N GLN A 127 -24.27 6.73 3.44
CA GLN A 127 -24.72 6.32 2.10
C GLN A 127 -23.91 7.01 0.98
N ALA A 128 -23.65 8.31 1.11
CA ALA A 128 -22.86 9.06 0.12
C ALA A 128 -21.42 8.55 0.04
N ILE A 129 -20.77 8.32 1.19
CA ILE A 129 -19.42 7.76 1.29
C ILE A 129 -19.38 6.34 0.69
N SER A 130 -20.35 5.49 1.03
CA SER A 130 -20.43 4.14 0.48
C SER A 130 -20.62 4.13 -1.04
N ALA A 131 -21.41 5.07 -1.57
CA ALA A 131 -21.60 5.24 -3.01
C ALA A 131 -20.31 5.71 -3.70
N ASP A 132 -19.56 6.65 -3.09
CA ASP A 132 -18.24 7.07 -3.59
C ASP A 132 -17.25 5.90 -3.62
N LEU A 133 -17.13 5.16 -2.53
CA LEU A 133 -16.24 4.00 -2.45
C LEU A 133 -16.61 2.93 -3.46
N LYS A 134 -17.91 2.61 -3.59
CA LYS A 134 -18.36 1.67 -4.61
C LYS A 134 -17.93 2.11 -6.00
N LYS A 135 -18.15 3.39 -6.35
CA LYS A 135 -17.73 3.94 -7.64
C LYS A 135 -16.23 3.79 -7.85
N HIS A 136 -15.41 4.11 -6.84
CA HIS A 136 -13.95 4.00 -6.92
C HIS A 136 -13.50 2.55 -7.09
N MET A 137 -14.13 1.61 -6.38
CA MET A 137 -13.81 0.18 -6.51
C MET A 137 -14.24 -0.38 -7.87
N ASP A 138 -15.39 0.02 -8.39
CA ASP A 138 -15.84 -0.38 -9.72
C ASP A 138 -14.88 0.16 -10.79
N GLU A 139 -14.38 1.37 -10.65
CA GLU A 139 -13.38 1.98 -11.54
C GLU A 139 -12.03 1.25 -11.47
N LEU A 140 -11.55 0.96 -10.27
CA LEU A 140 -10.31 0.22 -10.06
C LEU A 140 -10.34 -1.16 -10.73
N ARG A 141 -11.47 -1.88 -10.58
CA ARG A 141 -11.68 -3.19 -11.18
C ARG A 141 -11.88 -3.17 -12.70
N SER A 142 -12.19 -2.00 -13.27
CA SER A 142 -12.34 -1.83 -14.71
C SER A 142 -11.02 -1.61 -15.44
N LEU A 143 -9.93 -1.41 -14.71
CA LEU A 143 -8.60 -1.30 -15.30
C LEU A 143 -8.24 -2.57 -16.10
N PRO A 144 -7.55 -2.44 -17.25
CA PRO A 144 -7.13 -3.60 -18.03
C PRO A 144 -6.31 -4.57 -17.18
N PRO A 145 -6.71 -5.85 -17.06
CA PRO A 145 -6.05 -6.79 -16.18
C PRO A 145 -4.62 -7.09 -16.65
N ALA A 146 -3.69 -7.21 -15.71
CA ALA A 146 -2.37 -7.74 -15.99
C ALA A 146 -2.42 -9.27 -16.19
N PRO A 147 -1.49 -9.85 -16.97
CA PRO A 147 -1.41 -11.30 -17.16
C PRO A 147 -0.73 -12.02 -15.98
N TYR A 148 -0.55 -11.35 -14.85
CA TYR A 148 0.13 -11.83 -13.64
C TYR A 148 -0.54 -11.28 -12.38
N ILE A 149 -0.21 -11.86 -11.24
CA ILE A 149 -0.51 -11.30 -9.91
C ILE A 149 0.80 -10.78 -9.31
N GLY A 150 0.82 -9.48 -8.98
CA GLY A 150 2.03 -8.79 -8.54
C GLY A 150 1.85 -7.28 -8.46
N SER A 151 2.94 -6.57 -8.21
CA SER A 151 2.98 -5.11 -8.19
C SER A 151 2.84 -4.51 -9.60
N VAL A 152 2.61 -3.19 -9.69
CA VAL A 152 2.46 -2.46 -10.98
C VAL A 152 3.69 -2.54 -11.88
N ASP A 153 4.87 -2.84 -11.33
CA ASP A 153 6.14 -2.94 -12.04
C ASP A 153 6.60 -4.39 -12.29
N GLU A 154 5.66 -5.32 -12.36
CA GLU A 154 5.91 -6.76 -12.55
C GLU A 154 6.76 -7.40 -11.44
N GLY A 155 6.80 -6.76 -10.29
CA GLY A 155 7.47 -7.24 -9.09
C GLY A 155 6.59 -8.12 -8.21
N PRO A 156 7.10 -8.50 -7.04
CA PRO A 156 6.36 -9.28 -6.06
C PRO A 156 5.18 -8.47 -5.49
N VAL A 157 4.20 -9.16 -4.93
CA VAL A 157 3.14 -8.52 -4.15
C VAL A 157 3.71 -8.00 -2.83
N THR A 158 3.23 -6.83 -2.41
CA THR A 158 3.52 -6.25 -1.10
C THR A 158 2.28 -6.46 -0.23
N ASP A 159 2.20 -7.61 0.44
CA ASP A 159 1.04 -7.95 1.25
C ASP A 159 1.47 -8.58 2.57
N ASN A 160 0.94 -8.05 3.68
CA ASN A 160 1.29 -8.49 5.03
C ASN A 160 0.92 -9.96 5.31
N MET A 161 -0.06 -10.53 4.61
CA MET A 161 -0.36 -11.97 4.73
C MET A 161 0.76 -12.84 4.16
N LEU A 162 1.51 -12.33 3.18
CA LEU A 162 2.65 -13.01 2.56
C LEU A 162 4.00 -12.64 3.17
N GLU A 163 4.12 -11.56 3.92
CA GLU A 163 5.37 -11.18 4.60
C GLU A 163 5.91 -12.27 5.51
N TRP A 164 5.03 -13.07 6.05
CA TRP A 164 5.37 -14.19 6.91
C TRP A 164 5.63 -15.50 6.14
N SER A 165 5.40 -15.50 4.83
CA SER A 165 5.68 -16.61 3.92
C SER A 165 7.01 -16.35 3.24
N THR A 166 8.04 -16.99 3.71
CA THR A 166 9.43 -16.64 3.43
C THR A 166 9.92 -16.95 2.01
N SER A 167 9.20 -17.68 1.19
CA SER A 167 9.79 -18.26 -0.01
C SER A 167 9.28 -17.72 -1.36
N CYS A 168 8.08 -17.16 -1.45
CA CYS A 168 7.56 -16.67 -2.73
C CYS A 168 6.53 -15.56 -2.54
N ARG A 169 6.84 -14.37 -3.03
CA ARG A 169 5.92 -13.23 -3.06
C ARG A 169 5.45 -12.90 -4.48
N GLY A 170 5.69 -13.78 -5.44
CA GLY A 170 5.38 -13.53 -6.85
C GLY A 170 6.52 -12.83 -7.61
N PRO A 171 6.24 -12.24 -8.79
CA PRO A 171 4.91 -12.25 -9.41
C PRO A 171 4.42 -13.66 -9.74
N PHE A 172 3.10 -13.88 -9.59
CA PHE A 172 2.50 -15.20 -9.86
C PHE A 172 1.89 -15.22 -11.25
N LYS A 173 2.05 -16.33 -11.95
CA LYS A 173 1.55 -16.50 -13.33
C LYS A 173 0.03 -16.60 -13.42
N ASN A 174 -0.62 -17.02 -12.34
CA ASN A 174 -2.06 -17.26 -12.31
C ASN A 174 -2.59 -17.30 -10.86
N VAL A 175 -3.91 -17.29 -10.72
CA VAL A 175 -4.61 -17.34 -9.42
C VAL A 175 -4.31 -18.64 -8.65
N GLY A 176 -4.12 -19.76 -9.33
CA GLY A 176 -3.83 -21.03 -8.68
C GLY A 176 -2.48 -21.04 -7.96
N ASP A 177 -1.44 -20.44 -8.55
CA ASP A 177 -0.12 -20.31 -7.94
C ASP A 177 -0.17 -19.40 -6.71
N PHE A 178 -0.88 -18.27 -6.82
CA PHE A 178 -1.12 -17.36 -5.69
C PHE A 178 -1.86 -18.05 -4.55
N ASN A 179 -2.99 -18.71 -4.85
CA ASN A 179 -3.78 -19.44 -3.87
C ASN A 179 -2.97 -20.52 -3.15
N THR A 180 -2.15 -21.26 -3.90
CA THR A 180 -1.29 -22.29 -3.33
C THR A 180 -0.32 -21.69 -2.32
N THR A 181 0.31 -20.57 -2.66
CA THR A 181 1.26 -19.89 -1.77
C THR A 181 0.59 -19.39 -0.48
N ILE A 182 -0.60 -18.76 -0.58
CA ILE A 182 -1.37 -18.31 0.60
C ILE A 182 -1.75 -19.47 1.50
N ILE A 183 -2.24 -20.57 0.91
CA ILE A 183 -2.65 -21.76 1.66
C ILE A 183 -1.44 -22.41 2.34
N ASP A 184 -0.30 -22.49 1.66
CA ASP A 184 0.93 -23.06 2.24
C ASP A 184 1.43 -22.20 3.41
N ALA A 185 1.40 -20.88 3.28
CA ALA A 185 1.71 -19.95 4.37
C ALA A 185 0.78 -20.14 5.57
N PHE A 186 -0.53 -20.30 5.32
CA PHE A 186 -1.51 -20.57 6.38
C PHE A 186 -1.28 -21.91 7.06
N ILE A 187 -1.03 -22.98 6.28
CA ILE A 187 -0.81 -24.33 6.83
C ILE A 187 0.49 -24.38 7.66
N ALA A 188 1.53 -23.71 7.23
CA ALA A 188 2.80 -23.63 7.97
C ALA A 188 2.62 -23.02 9.37
N LYS A 189 1.66 -22.12 9.54
CA LYS A 189 1.33 -21.48 10.82
C LYS A 189 0.30 -22.23 11.63
N SER A 190 -0.72 -22.78 10.97
CA SER A 190 -1.79 -23.52 11.62
C SER A 190 -1.36 -24.97 11.80
N LYS A 191 -1.00 -25.45 12.93
CA LYS A 191 -0.71 -26.88 13.21
C LYS A 191 -1.85 -27.86 12.77
N GLY A 192 -2.65 -27.48 11.75
CA GLY A 192 -3.94 -28.07 11.41
C GLY A 192 -3.94 -28.99 10.18
N GLN A 193 -4.83 -29.97 10.22
CA GLN A 193 -5.06 -30.98 9.17
C GLN A 193 -6.02 -30.52 8.05
N VAL A 194 -6.33 -29.22 7.95
CA VAL A 194 -7.37 -28.67 7.04
C VAL A 194 -6.87 -28.31 5.64
N GLY A 195 -5.57 -28.45 5.37
CA GLY A 195 -4.94 -27.99 4.15
C GLY A 195 -5.58 -28.50 2.82
N PRO A 196 -5.80 -29.83 2.65
CA PRO A 196 -6.41 -30.34 1.41
C PRO A 196 -7.84 -29.85 1.19
N TYR A 197 -8.61 -29.68 2.26
CA TYR A 197 -9.99 -29.18 2.20
C TYR A 197 -10.03 -27.72 1.76
N ILE A 198 -9.20 -26.87 2.39
CA ILE A 198 -9.09 -25.44 2.02
C ILE A 198 -8.63 -25.30 0.57
N ARG A 199 -7.64 -26.08 0.12
CA ARG A 199 -7.19 -26.08 -1.30
C ARG A 199 -8.34 -26.37 -2.25
N GLY A 200 -9.16 -27.37 -1.95
CA GLY A 200 -10.32 -27.71 -2.75
C GLY A 200 -11.34 -26.57 -2.83
N MET A 201 -11.62 -25.92 -1.71
CA MET A 201 -12.57 -24.80 -1.65
C MET A 201 -12.09 -23.57 -2.41
N VAL A 202 -10.84 -23.14 -2.19
CA VAL A 202 -10.29 -21.91 -2.80
C VAL A 202 -10.09 -22.05 -4.31
N ASN A 203 -9.81 -23.28 -4.78
CA ASN A 203 -9.63 -23.53 -6.21
C ASN A 203 -10.90 -23.99 -6.93
N ALA A 204 -12.04 -24.04 -6.23
CA ALA A 204 -13.32 -24.48 -6.84
C ALA A 204 -13.88 -23.48 -7.87
N HIS A 205 -13.47 -22.22 -7.80
CA HIS A 205 -13.95 -21.17 -8.68
C HIS A 205 -12.81 -20.55 -9.49
N LYS A 206 -13.11 -20.13 -10.71
CA LYS A 206 -12.20 -19.32 -11.53
C LYS A 206 -12.42 -17.86 -11.20
N HIS A 207 -11.34 -17.17 -10.87
CA HIS A 207 -11.35 -15.75 -10.56
C HIS A 207 -10.55 -14.97 -11.59
N GLY A 208 -11.03 -13.76 -11.93
CA GLY A 208 -10.28 -12.79 -12.71
C GLY A 208 -9.16 -12.15 -11.89
N ILE A 209 -8.23 -11.50 -12.59
CA ILE A 209 -7.19 -10.67 -12.00
C ILE A 209 -7.65 -9.22 -12.15
N VAL A 210 -7.65 -8.46 -11.05
CA VAL A 210 -8.05 -7.04 -11.04
C VAL A 210 -7.04 -6.22 -10.24
N PHE A 211 -6.99 -4.92 -10.50
CA PHE A 211 -6.23 -4.03 -9.66
C PHE A 211 -6.95 -3.84 -8.32
N THR A 212 -6.21 -3.93 -7.23
CA THR A 212 -6.70 -4.01 -5.86
C THR A 212 -5.92 -3.03 -4.99
N HIS A 213 -6.59 -2.33 -4.08
CA HIS A 213 -5.92 -1.50 -3.07
C HIS A 213 -5.13 -2.35 -2.07
N GLY A 214 -5.71 -3.47 -1.65
CA GLY A 214 -5.09 -4.45 -0.76
C GLY A 214 -5.10 -4.10 0.73
N ASP A 215 -5.50 -2.87 1.09
CA ASP A 215 -5.67 -2.43 2.48
C ASP A 215 -6.80 -1.38 2.60
N LEU A 216 -7.93 -1.60 1.90
CA LEU A 216 -9.06 -0.67 1.92
C LEU A 216 -9.84 -0.79 3.23
N ARG A 217 -9.48 0.04 4.18
CA ARG A 217 -10.07 0.13 5.51
C ARG A 217 -10.38 1.58 5.87
N PRO A 218 -11.24 1.83 6.88
CA PRO A 218 -11.64 3.19 7.24
C PRO A 218 -10.49 4.15 7.56
N ASP A 219 -9.36 3.65 8.09
CA ASP A 219 -8.18 4.47 8.36
C ASP A 219 -7.56 5.06 7.08
N ASN A 220 -7.71 4.34 5.95
CA ASN A 220 -7.12 4.70 4.67
C ASN A 220 -8.06 5.53 3.78
N ILE A 221 -9.16 6.04 4.36
CA ILE A 221 -10.16 6.85 3.68
C ILE A 221 -10.26 8.20 4.39
N ILE A 222 -9.90 9.27 3.71
CA ILE A 222 -10.07 10.64 4.20
C ILE A 222 -11.39 11.18 3.69
N VAL A 223 -12.19 11.72 4.61
CA VAL A 223 -13.52 12.29 4.31
C VAL A 223 -13.51 13.78 4.64
N LYS A 224 -14.08 14.57 3.73
CA LYS A 224 -14.32 16.00 3.90
C LYS A 224 -15.71 16.34 3.38
N ASP A 225 -16.47 17.15 4.10
CA ASP A 225 -17.80 17.60 3.73
C ASP A 225 -18.78 16.45 3.36
N GLY A 226 -18.67 15.31 4.09
CA GLY A 226 -19.53 14.15 3.89
C GLY A 226 -19.22 13.32 2.64
N ARG A 227 -18.09 13.52 1.97
CA ARG A 227 -17.65 12.83 0.76
C ARG A 227 -16.23 12.28 0.92
N VAL A 228 -15.87 11.27 0.12
CA VAL A 228 -14.50 10.77 0.06
C VAL A 228 -13.61 11.84 -0.57
N ALA A 229 -12.66 12.36 0.20
CA ALA A 229 -11.67 13.34 -0.24
C ALA A 229 -10.39 12.69 -0.78
N ALA A 230 -9.99 11.55 -0.21
CA ALA A 230 -8.89 10.74 -0.73
C ALA A 230 -8.94 9.30 -0.22
N VAL A 231 -8.37 8.38 -1.01
CA VAL A 231 -7.94 7.05 -0.61
C VAL A 231 -6.41 7.10 -0.51
N ILE A 232 -5.86 6.65 0.62
CA ILE A 232 -4.44 6.73 0.95
C ILE A 232 -3.86 5.36 1.28
N ASP A 233 -2.53 5.28 1.41
CA ASP A 233 -1.80 4.05 1.79
C ASP A 233 -1.87 2.94 0.73
N TRP A 234 -1.36 3.24 -0.45
CA TRP A 234 -1.36 2.37 -1.63
C TRP A 234 -0.20 1.37 -1.66
N GLU A 235 0.49 1.14 -0.55
CA GLU A 235 1.69 0.29 -0.51
C GLU A 235 1.42 -1.18 -0.79
N MET A 236 0.21 -1.68 -0.45
CA MET A 236 -0.20 -3.07 -0.71
C MET A 236 -0.91 -3.26 -2.05
N SER A 237 -1.03 -2.20 -2.85
CA SER A 237 -1.78 -2.25 -4.09
C SER A 237 -1.05 -3.02 -5.19
N GLY A 238 -1.83 -3.59 -6.09
CA GLY A 238 -1.33 -4.37 -7.22
C GLY A 238 -2.42 -5.18 -7.90
N TRP A 239 -1.98 -6.10 -8.72
CA TRP A 239 -2.84 -7.05 -9.43
C TRP A 239 -3.06 -8.29 -8.58
N TYR A 240 -4.33 -8.55 -8.21
CA TYR A 240 -4.71 -9.66 -7.35
C TYR A 240 -5.94 -10.39 -7.88
N PRO A 241 -6.27 -11.59 -7.36
CA PRO A 241 -7.55 -12.22 -7.63
C PRO A 241 -8.72 -11.31 -7.21
N GLU A 242 -9.80 -11.26 -7.98
CA GLU A 242 -10.94 -10.36 -7.78
C GLU A 242 -11.58 -10.42 -6.38
N TYR A 243 -11.40 -11.52 -5.65
CA TYR A 243 -11.89 -11.68 -4.28
C TYR A 243 -10.96 -11.05 -3.22
N TRP A 244 -9.70 -10.65 -3.60
CA TRP A 244 -8.68 -10.33 -2.61
C TRP A 244 -9.00 -9.09 -1.79
N GLU A 245 -9.53 -8.01 -2.41
CA GLU A 245 -9.96 -6.81 -1.67
C GLU A 245 -10.99 -7.15 -0.58
N PHE A 246 -12.00 -7.97 -0.94
CA PHE A 246 -13.01 -8.40 0.00
C PHE A 246 -12.41 -9.25 1.13
N ALA A 247 -11.53 -10.20 0.80
CA ALA A 247 -10.86 -11.03 1.80
C ALA A 247 -10.01 -10.19 2.77
N LYS A 248 -9.32 -9.17 2.27
CA LYS A 248 -8.50 -8.26 3.08
C LYS A 248 -9.34 -7.36 3.97
N ALA A 249 -10.49 -6.89 3.50
CA ALA A 249 -11.41 -6.06 4.29
C ALA A 249 -11.86 -6.76 5.58
N PHE A 250 -11.97 -8.09 5.56
CA PHE A 250 -12.36 -8.88 6.75
C PHE A 250 -11.17 -9.38 7.59
N TYR A 251 -9.94 -9.32 7.05
CA TYR A 251 -8.78 -9.88 7.74
C TYR A 251 -8.25 -8.99 8.87
N ILE A 252 -8.35 -7.68 8.71
CA ILE A 252 -7.59 -6.71 9.54
C ILE A 252 -8.43 -6.18 10.70
N GLU A 253 -9.77 -6.31 10.68
CA GLU A 253 -10.60 -5.51 11.57
C GLU A 253 -11.58 -6.29 12.44
N TRP A 254 -11.53 -5.93 13.69
CA TRP A 254 -12.63 -6.13 14.63
C TRP A 254 -13.65 -5.03 14.39
N PHE A 255 -14.60 -5.28 13.49
CA PHE A 255 -15.72 -4.34 13.27
C PHE A 255 -16.58 -4.26 14.52
N VAL A 256 -16.47 -3.17 15.24
CA VAL A 256 -17.29 -2.90 16.43
C VAL A 256 -18.51 -2.02 16.11
N ASN A 257 -18.70 -1.66 14.83
CA ASN A 257 -19.78 -0.80 14.34
C ASN A 257 -20.38 -1.32 13.02
N ASP A 258 -21.26 -0.53 12.38
CA ASP A 258 -21.99 -0.88 11.16
C ASP A 258 -21.19 -0.68 9.86
N TRP A 259 -19.87 -0.52 9.92
CA TRP A 259 -19.02 -0.39 8.72
C TRP A 259 -19.06 -1.64 7.81
N GLY A 260 -19.15 -2.82 8.41
CA GLY A 260 -19.17 -4.10 7.69
C GLY A 260 -20.56 -4.60 7.28
N SER A 261 -21.61 -3.79 7.45
CA SER A 261 -23.01 -4.19 7.19
C SER A 261 -23.56 -3.64 5.83
#